data_0f2505385822bfb95009a7a63687f2fe
#
_entry.id   0f2505385822bfb95009a7a63687f2fe
#
_cell.length_a   1.000
_cell.length_b   1.000
_cell.length_c   1.000
_cell.angle_alpha   90.00
_cell.angle_beta   90.00
_cell.angle_gamma   90.00
#
_symmetry.space_group_name_H-M   'P 1'
#
loop_
_entity.id
_entity.type
_entity.pdbx_description
1 polymer ?
#
loop_
_entity_poly.entity_id
_entity_poly.type
_entity_poly.pdbx_seq_one_letter_code
_entity_poly.pdbx_strand_id
1 'polypeptide(L)'
;MQKFRNLLISAITISSVLLPLEITKAQEKIEVIPLVQGTTGLGGKKISYPRWKQAELRFFKVVIPVGGKTPIHTHSAPMVVYLAQGELKNTRGDVVNYFSSKQSIIESNNGDEHFVENIGNEPVVLYVVAASAVGLPTTINK
;
A
#
# COMPACT_ATOMS: atom_id res chain seq x y z
N MET A 1 -57.11 -11.22 -80.33
CA MET A 1 -56.50 -12.29 -79.40
C MET A 1 -55.36 -11.72 -78.68
N GLN A 2 -55.53 -11.36 -77.41
CA GLN A 2 -54.48 -10.71 -76.56
C GLN A 2 -54.08 -11.67 -75.49
N LYS A 3 -52.81 -12.11 -75.48
CA LYS A 3 -52.24 -13.04 -74.48
C LYS A 3 -51.78 -12.24 -73.25
N PHE A 4 -52.43 -12.47 -72.12
CA PHE A 4 -51.98 -12.00 -70.83
C PHE A 4 -50.78 -12.85 -70.34
N ARG A 5 -49.66 -12.21 -70.15
CA ARG A 5 -48.49 -12.82 -69.49
C ARG A 5 -48.60 -12.54 -68.00
N ASN A 6 -48.83 -13.58 -67.19
CA ASN A 6 -48.79 -13.51 -65.72
C ASN A 6 -47.31 -13.37 -65.26
N LEU A 7 -47.04 -12.27 -64.61
CA LEU A 7 -45.73 -12.03 -63.94
C LEU A 7 -45.83 -12.53 -62.53
N LEU A 8 -45.12 -13.65 -62.19
CA LEU A 8 -44.98 -14.15 -60.84
C LEU A 8 -43.93 -13.31 -60.16
N ILE A 9 -44.34 -12.48 -59.19
CA ILE A 9 -43.38 -11.79 -58.23
C ILE A 9 -43.12 -12.71 -57.09
N SER A 10 -41.88 -13.24 -57.06
CA SER A 10 -41.35 -14.04 -55.91
C SER A 10 -40.93 -13.08 -54.81
N ALA A 11 -41.61 -13.09 -53.67
CA ALA A 11 -41.20 -12.31 -52.48
C ALA A 11 -40.10 -13.05 -51.77
N ILE A 12 -38.91 -12.47 -51.77
CA ILE A 12 -37.77 -12.96 -50.96
C ILE A 12 -37.92 -12.37 -49.56
N THR A 13 -38.30 -13.20 -48.57
CA THR A 13 -38.31 -12.85 -47.15
C THR A 13 -36.87 -12.99 -46.61
N ILE A 14 -36.24 -11.85 -46.35
CA ILE A 14 -34.93 -11.81 -45.63
C ILE A 14 -35.23 -11.95 -44.15
N SER A 15 -34.98 -13.13 -43.59
CA SER A 15 -35.04 -13.38 -42.16
C SER A 15 -33.75 -12.87 -41.54
N SER A 16 -33.78 -11.72 -40.87
CA SER A 16 -32.66 -11.20 -40.10
C SER A 16 -32.53 -11.98 -38.79
N VAL A 17 -31.57 -12.90 -38.74
CA VAL A 17 -31.16 -13.58 -37.48
C VAL A 17 -30.36 -12.59 -36.64
N LEU A 18 -31.01 -12.00 -35.64
CA LEU A 18 -30.34 -11.25 -34.60
C LEU A 18 -29.59 -12.26 -33.68
N LEU A 19 -28.30 -12.43 -33.92
CA LEU A 19 -27.45 -13.14 -32.98
C LEU A 19 -27.28 -12.29 -31.69
N PRO A 20 -27.51 -12.84 -30.49
CA PRO A 20 -27.24 -12.11 -29.26
C PRO A 20 -25.73 -11.79 -29.18
N LEU A 21 -25.40 -10.48 -29.07
CA LEU A 21 -24.07 -10.07 -28.71
C LEU A 21 -23.80 -10.54 -27.25
N GLU A 22 -23.13 -11.64 -27.07
CA GLU A 22 -22.60 -12.00 -25.79
C GLU A 22 -21.49 -10.98 -25.43
N ILE A 23 -21.84 -10.03 -24.54
CA ILE A 23 -20.87 -9.14 -23.91
C ILE A 23 -20.11 -10.01 -22.91
N THR A 24 -19.00 -10.61 -23.33
CA THR A 24 -18.05 -11.24 -22.43
C THR A 24 -17.45 -10.15 -21.54
N LYS A 25 -17.93 -10.10 -20.28
CA LYS A 25 -17.36 -9.23 -19.26
C LYS A 25 -15.90 -9.66 -19.07
N ALA A 26 -14.97 -8.84 -19.53
CA ALA A 26 -13.55 -9.12 -19.32
C ALA A 26 -13.33 -9.24 -17.80
N GLN A 27 -12.80 -10.39 -17.34
CA GLN A 27 -12.45 -10.59 -15.95
C GLN A 27 -11.31 -9.63 -15.62
N GLU A 28 -11.54 -8.71 -14.67
CA GLU A 28 -10.52 -7.79 -14.21
C GLU A 28 -9.34 -8.60 -13.67
N LYS A 29 -8.14 -8.29 -14.17
CA LYS A 29 -6.90 -8.97 -13.77
C LYS A 29 -6.52 -8.52 -12.37
N ILE A 30 -6.24 -9.48 -11.49
CA ILE A 30 -5.68 -9.18 -10.16
C ILE A 30 -4.31 -8.53 -10.36
N GLU A 31 -4.12 -7.33 -9.80
CA GLU A 31 -2.87 -6.60 -9.81
C GLU A 31 -2.25 -6.66 -8.40
N VAL A 32 -0.93 -6.93 -8.35
CA VAL A 32 -0.15 -6.92 -7.11
C VAL A 32 0.91 -5.83 -7.22
N ILE A 33 0.74 -4.78 -6.41
CA ILE A 33 1.64 -3.62 -6.39
C ILE A 33 2.43 -3.64 -5.09
N PRO A 34 3.77 -3.88 -5.11
CA PRO A 34 4.59 -3.78 -3.93
C PRO A 34 4.70 -2.30 -3.49
N LEU A 35 4.34 -2.00 -2.24
CA LEU A 35 4.42 -0.65 -1.69
C LEU A 35 5.81 -0.33 -1.12
N VAL A 36 6.48 -1.34 -0.56
CA VAL A 36 7.89 -1.26 -0.11
C VAL A 36 8.50 -2.65 -0.05
N GLN A 37 9.78 -2.75 -0.42
CA GLN A 37 10.56 -3.98 -0.30
C GLN A 37 12.03 -3.62 -0.06
N GLY A 38 12.69 -4.32 0.86
CA GLY A 38 14.11 -4.07 1.12
C GLY A 38 14.69 -4.94 2.23
N THR A 39 16.00 -4.88 2.39
CA THR A 39 16.78 -5.57 3.43
C THR A 39 17.40 -4.61 4.43
N THR A 40 17.19 -3.32 4.22
CA THR A 40 17.69 -2.23 5.07
C THR A 40 16.55 -1.29 5.45
N GLY A 41 16.63 -0.66 6.60
CA GLY A 41 15.76 0.45 6.98
C GLY A 41 16.16 1.75 6.28
N LEU A 42 15.38 2.80 6.50
CA LEU A 42 15.54 4.12 5.89
C LEU A 42 16.95 4.73 6.12
N GLY A 43 17.56 4.51 7.29
CA GLY A 43 18.94 4.93 7.62
C GLY A 43 20.04 4.04 7.03
N GLY A 44 19.75 3.13 6.11
CA GLY A 44 20.72 2.21 5.50
C GLY A 44 21.16 1.06 6.40
N LYS A 45 20.68 0.95 7.63
CA LYS A 45 20.98 -0.13 8.56
C LYS A 45 20.25 -1.40 8.13
N LYS A 46 20.95 -2.56 8.15
CA LYS A 46 20.34 -3.86 7.85
C LYS A 46 19.21 -4.18 8.84
N ILE A 47 18.16 -4.83 8.36
CA ILE A 47 17.13 -5.40 9.23
C ILE A 47 17.56 -6.79 9.71
N SER A 48 17.11 -7.18 10.92
CA SER A 48 17.29 -8.55 11.44
C SER A 48 16.05 -9.00 12.20
N TYR A 49 15.69 -10.29 12.08
CA TYR A 49 14.58 -10.86 12.82
C TYR A 49 15.04 -11.37 14.18
N PRO A 50 14.30 -11.12 15.28
CA PRO A 50 14.57 -11.72 16.57
C PRO A 50 14.38 -13.24 16.51
N ARG A 51 15.47 -14.04 16.54
CA ARG A 51 15.42 -15.50 16.33
C ARG A 51 15.44 -16.33 17.60
N TRP A 52 15.77 -15.69 18.75
CA TRP A 52 15.96 -16.36 20.05
C TRP A 52 14.74 -16.34 20.96
N LYS A 53 13.63 -15.78 20.51
CA LYS A 53 12.37 -15.69 21.22
C LYS A 53 11.22 -16.14 20.34
N GLN A 54 10.07 -16.43 20.96
CA GLN A 54 8.85 -16.73 20.21
C GLN A 54 8.47 -15.53 19.31
N ALA A 55 8.27 -15.79 18.04
CA ALA A 55 7.89 -14.75 17.07
C ALA A 55 6.53 -14.16 17.41
N GLU A 56 6.40 -12.84 17.20
CA GLU A 56 5.17 -12.08 17.39
C GLU A 56 5.05 -11.06 16.25
N LEU A 57 3.90 -11.08 15.57
CA LEU A 57 3.55 -10.00 14.62
C LEU A 57 2.67 -8.99 15.34
N ARG A 58 3.02 -7.72 15.20
CA ARG A 58 2.22 -6.62 15.73
C ARG A 58 1.75 -5.74 14.58
N PHE A 59 0.48 -5.41 14.59
CA PHE A 59 -0.10 -4.41 13.70
C PHE A 59 -0.81 -3.36 14.53
N PHE A 60 -0.43 -2.11 14.38
CA PHE A 60 -0.98 -1.02 15.18
C PHE A 60 -1.06 0.29 14.40
N LYS A 61 -1.88 1.19 14.90
CA LYS A 61 -2.05 2.54 14.38
C LYS A 61 -1.34 3.53 15.31
N VAL A 62 -0.58 4.46 14.72
CA VAL A 62 0.00 5.61 15.42
C VAL A 62 -0.66 6.87 14.89
N VAL A 63 -1.05 7.78 15.80
CA VAL A 63 -1.58 9.09 15.45
C VAL A 63 -0.69 10.15 16.08
N ILE A 64 -0.14 11.03 15.25
CA ILE A 64 0.68 12.17 15.69
C ILE A 64 -0.12 13.44 15.42
N PRO A 65 -0.53 14.18 16.45
CA PRO A 65 -1.30 15.41 16.27
C PRO A 65 -0.48 16.46 15.52
N VAL A 66 -1.13 17.50 15.04
CA VAL A 66 -0.46 18.63 14.38
C VAL A 66 0.61 19.22 15.31
N GLY A 67 1.82 19.40 14.79
CA GLY A 67 2.99 19.85 15.55
C GLY A 67 3.55 18.81 16.55
N GLY A 68 2.97 17.60 16.59
CA GLY A 68 3.45 16.52 17.45
C GLY A 68 4.81 15.98 16.97
N LYS A 69 5.60 15.50 17.94
CA LYS A 69 6.93 14.94 17.73
C LYS A 69 7.17 13.76 18.66
N THR A 70 7.81 12.70 18.16
CA THR A 70 8.25 11.59 19.02
C THR A 70 9.56 11.93 19.74
N PRO A 71 9.84 11.31 20.89
CA PRO A 71 11.21 11.27 21.44
C PRO A 71 12.19 10.65 20.43
N ILE A 72 13.49 10.88 20.62
CA ILE A 72 14.52 10.11 19.92
C ILE A 72 14.41 8.65 20.39
N HIS A 73 14.34 7.72 19.44
CA HIS A 73 14.14 6.31 19.75
C HIS A 73 14.76 5.37 18.72
N THR A 74 14.80 4.10 19.08
CA THR A 74 15.15 2.97 18.20
C THR A 74 14.06 1.91 18.29
N HIS A 75 14.15 0.86 17.46
CA HIS A 75 13.23 -0.25 17.46
C HIS A 75 13.91 -1.56 17.81
N SER A 76 13.19 -2.47 18.49
CA SER A 76 13.70 -3.82 18.84
C SER A 76 13.51 -4.83 17.70
N ALA A 77 12.67 -4.52 16.73
CA ALA A 77 12.31 -5.38 15.61
C ALA A 77 12.16 -4.57 14.34
N PRO A 78 12.38 -5.16 13.16
CA PRO A 78 12.16 -4.47 11.89
C PRO A 78 10.68 -4.21 11.70
N MET A 79 10.36 -3.06 11.09
CA MET A 79 8.99 -2.63 10.86
C MET A 79 8.79 -2.15 9.43
N VAL A 80 7.57 -2.34 8.94
CA VAL A 80 7.03 -1.64 7.78
C VAL A 80 6.04 -0.62 8.29
N VAL A 81 6.20 0.63 7.86
CA VAL A 81 5.33 1.75 8.20
C VAL A 81 4.67 2.26 6.93
N TYR A 82 3.35 2.40 6.96
CA TYR A 82 2.56 3.01 5.90
C TYR A 82 1.97 4.33 6.40
N LEU A 83 2.31 5.44 5.75
CA LEU A 83 1.75 6.75 6.02
C LEU A 83 0.40 6.88 5.29
N ALA A 84 -0.68 6.71 6.03
CA ALA A 84 -2.04 6.75 5.48
C ALA A 84 -2.55 8.19 5.30
N GLN A 85 -2.10 9.12 6.17
CA GLN A 85 -2.58 10.51 6.19
C GLN A 85 -1.50 11.44 6.74
N GLY A 86 -1.45 12.68 6.23
CA GLY A 86 -0.62 13.76 6.72
C GLY A 86 0.76 13.84 6.09
N GLU A 87 1.60 14.66 6.69
CA GLU A 87 2.97 14.94 6.26
C GLU A 87 3.94 14.73 7.43
N LEU A 88 4.95 13.90 7.20
CA LEU A 88 5.89 13.46 8.21
C LEU A 88 7.32 13.88 7.85
N LYS A 89 8.02 14.47 8.79
CA LYS A 89 9.48 14.65 8.76
C LYS A 89 10.12 13.59 9.63
N ASN A 90 11.09 12.87 9.10
CA ASN A 90 11.90 11.88 9.81
C ASN A 90 13.35 12.35 9.86
N THR A 91 13.91 12.46 11.06
CA THR A 91 15.28 12.92 11.30
C THR A 91 16.13 11.82 11.92
N ARG A 92 17.29 11.54 11.31
CA ARG A 92 18.27 10.51 11.70
C ARG A 92 19.67 11.14 11.71
N GLY A 93 20.15 11.57 12.87
CA GLY A 93 21.36 12.40 12.92
C GLY A 93 21.22 13.63 12.03
N ASP A 94 22.12 13.79 11.06
CA ASP A 94 22.11 14.92 10.10
C ASP A 94 21.22 14.66 8.87
N VAL A 95 20.65 13.46 8.74
CA VAL A 95 19.81 13.10 7.58
C VAL A 95 18.34 13.39 7.90
N VAL A 96 17.70 14.14 7.01
CA VAL A 96 16.28 14.49 7.09
C VAL A 96 15.56 13.98 5.85
N ASN A 97 14.45 13.26 6.07
CA ASN A 97 13.58 12.78 5.01
C ASN A 97 12.15 13.29 5.24
N TYR A 98 11.45 13.57 4.15
CA TYR A 98 10.07 14.03 4.15
C TYR A 98 9.18 13.01 3.48
N PHE A 99 8.02 12.76 4.06
CA PHE A 99 7.04 11.80 3.56
C PHE A 99 5.65 12.43 3.53
N SER A 100 4.89 12.04 2.53
CA SER A 100 3.47 12.36 2.39
C SER A 100 2.62 11.09 2.40
N SER A 101 1.31 11.25 2.48
CA SER A 101 0.36 10.12 2.47
C SER A 101 0.58 9.16 1.30
N LYS A 102 0.29 7.87 1.53
CA LYS A 102 0.45 6.73 0.62
C LYS A 102 1.90 6.26 0.41
N GLN A 103 2.87 6.82 1.14
CA GLN A 103 4.25 6.34 1.13
C GLN A 103 4.50 5.30 2.22
N SER A 104 5.44 4.40 1.95
CA SER A 104 5.85 3.35 2.90
C SER A 104 7.35 3.39 3.13
N ILE A 105 7.75 3.07 4.35
CA ILE A 105 9.15 3.02 4.77
C ILE A 105 9.43 1.73 5.56
N ILE A 106 10.69 1.29 5.53
CA ILE A 106 11.19 0.21 6.37
C ILE A 106 12.00 0.82 7.49
N GLU A 107 11.68 0.44 8.74
CA GLU A 107 12.46 0.80 9.91
C GLU A 107 13.36 -0.36 10.33
N SER A 108 14.65 -0.06 10.54
CA SER A 108 15.63 -1.03 11.02
C SER A 108 15.59 -1.13 12.55
N ASN A 109 15.99 -2.31 13.05
CA ASN A 109 16.19 -2.56 14.47
C ASN A 109 17.67 -2.62 14.88
N ASN A 110 18.59 -2.11 14.06
CA ASN A 110 20.03 -2.15 14.31
C ASN A 110 20.57 -0.78 14.78
N GLY A 111 19.98 -0.24 15.85
CA GLY A 111 20.45 1.00 16.48
C GLY A 111 20.28 2.25 15.61
N ASP A 112 19.24 2.29 14.81
CA ASP A 112 18.92 3.39 13.92
C ASP A 112 18.11 4.46 14.67
N GLU A 113 18.83 5.34 15.39
CA GLU A 113 18.24 6.40 16.22
C GLU A 113 17.56 7.47 15.34
N HIS A 114 16.31 7.77 15.64
CA HIS A 114 15.54 8.76 14.92
C HIS A 114 14.38 9.31 15.74
N PHE A 115 13.79 10.37 15.22
CA PHE A 115 12.50 10.88 15.65
C PHE A 115 11.68 11.34 14.43
N VAL A 116 10.37 11.43 14.61
CA VAL A 116 9.46 11.92 13.59
C VAL A 116 8.63 13.09 14.10
N GLU A 117 8.31 14.00 13.19
CA GLU A 117 7.53 15.20 13.44
C GLU A 117 6.38 15.30 12.44
N ASN A 118 5.20 15.64 12.91
CA ASN A 118 4.10 16.06 12.04
C ASN A 118 4.33 17.51 11.62
N ILE A 119 4.61 17.73 10.33
CA ILE A 119 4.86 19.05 9.76
C ILE A 119 3.68 19.58 8.95
N GLY A 120 2.60 18.79 8.84
CA GLY A 120 1.39 19.17 8.12
C GLY A 120 0.38 19.90 9.02
N ASN A 121 -0.78 20.18 8.44
CA ASN A 121 -1.90 20.87 9.10
C ASN A 121 -3.04 19.93 9.53
N GLU A 122 -2.83 18.62 9.42
CA GLU A 122 -3.74 17.56 9.86
C GLU A 122 -2.98 16.49 10.66
N PRO A 123 -3.66 15.63 11.44
CA PRO A 123 -3.00 14.53 12.13
C PRO A 123 -2.31 13.58 11.16
N VAL A 124 -1.07 13.19 11.48
CA VAL A 124 -0.39 12.09 10.80
C VAL A 124 -0.97 10.77 11.29
N VAL A 125 -1.33 9.88 10.37
CA VAL A 125 -1.80 8.52 10.65
C VAL A 125 -0.86 7.52 10.02
N LEU A 126 -0.23 6.70 10.87
CA LEU A 126 0.65 5.60 10.45
C LEU A 126 0.00 4.26 10.78
N TYR A 127 0.09 3.32 9.85
CA TYR A 127 -0.13 1.89 10.11
C TYR A 127 1.22 1.18 10.11
N VAL A 128 1.49 0.41 11.15
CA VAL A 128 2.81 -0.18 11.39
C VAL A 128 2.68 -1.69 11.58
N VAL A 129 3.46 -2.45 10.83
CA VAL A 129 3.65 -3.89 11.03
C VAL A 129 5.05 -4.11 11.58
N ALA A 130 5.17 -4.71 12.77
CA ALA A 130 6.45 -5.10 13.37
C ALA A 130 6.60 -6.62 13.38
N ALA A 131 7.69 -7.12 12.79
CA ALA A 131 8.10 -8.52 12.87
C ALA A 131 8.91 -8.74 14.15
N SER A 132 8.23 -8.82 15.30
CA SER A 132 8.77 -8.76 16.64
C SER A 132 8.90 -10.15 17.29
N ALA A 133 9.14 -10.16 18.59
CA ALA A 133 9.09 -11.35 19.45
C ALA A 133 8.47 -10.98 20.80
N VAL A 134 7.87 -11.99 21.44
CA VAL A 134 7.20 -11.86 22.74
C VAL A 134 8.12 -11.19 23.77
N GLY A 135 7.60 -10.16 24.44
CA GLY A 135 8.30 -9.40 25.48
C GLY A 135 9.33 -8.38 24.98
N LEU A 136 9.49 -8.18 23.67
CA LEU A 136 10.30 -7.07 23.18
C LEU A 136 9.49 -5.77 23.14
N PRO A 137 10.03 -4.62 23.57
CA PRO A 137 9.36 -3.34 23.38
C PRO A 137 9.33 -2.98 21.88
N THR A 138 8.29 -2.31 21.44
CA THR A 138 8.22 -1.83 20.05
C THR A 138 9.21 -0.68 19.83
N THR A 139 9.34 0.18 20.81
CA THR A 139 10.15 1.41 20.79
C THR A 139 11.03 1.46 22.04
N ILE A 140 12.27 1.88 21.87
CA ILE A 140 13.25 2.11 22.96
C ILE A 140 13.61 3.59 22.89
N ASN A 141 13.07 4.37 23.85
CA ASN A 141 13.39 5.80 23.97
C ASN A 141 14.81 6.02 24.50
N LYS A 142 15.40 7.13 24.09
CA LYS A 142 16.73 7.60 24.50
C LYS A 142 16.63 8.78 25.47
#